data_e3d799026ff93d4db0e177a4e4bf1f7b
#
_entry.id   e3d799026ff93d4db0e177a4e4bf1f7b
#
_cell.length_a   1.000
_cell.length_b   1.000
_cell.length_c   1.000
_cell.angle_alpha   90.00
_cell.angle_beta   90.00
_cell.angle_gamma   90.00
#
_symmetry.space_group_name_H-M   'P 1'
#
loop_
_entity.id
_entity.type
_entity.pdbx_description
1 polymer ?
#
loop_
_entity_poly.entity_id
_entity_poly.type
_entity_poly.pdbx_seq_one_letter_code
_entity_poly.pdbx_strand_id
1 'polypeptide(L)' 'MNKRLTKVFRSGTGLVLMIPKDWVRGMEISAGDKLELFYDGELRARKPLKPEESE' A
#
# COMPACT_ATOMS: atom_id res chain seq x y z
N MET A 1 -4.44 -17.41 3.00
CA MET A 1 -3.72 -16.14 2.84
C MET A 1 -3.19 -16.01 1.42
N ASN A 2 -3.29 -14.83 0.86
CA ASN A 2 -2.87 -14.62 -0.52
C ASN A 2 -1.41 -14.20 -0.57
N LYS A 3 -0.74 -14.62 -1.61
CA LYS A 3 0.64 -14.26 -1.82
C LYS A 3 0.83 -13.95 -3.29
N ARG A 4 1.61 -12.94 -3.58
CA ARG A 4 1.87 -12.55 -4.95
C ARG A 4 3.29 -11.98 -5.02
N LEU A 5 4.01 -12.37 -6.04
CA LEU A 5 5.30 -11.77 -6.31
C LEU A 5 5.07 -10.55 -7.18
N THR A 6 5.67 -9.45 -6.80
CA THR A 6 5.53 -8.24 -7.58
C THR A 6 6.92 -7.66 -7.80
N LYS A 7 7.07 -6.96 -8.91
CA LYS A 7 8.37 -6.43 -9.27
C LYS A 7 8.52 -5.04 -8.71
N VAL A 8 9.71 -4.73 -8.24
CA VAL A 8 10.04 -3.39 -7.77
C VAL A 8 10.67 -2.64 -8.93
N PHE A 9 10.26 -1.42 -9.16
CA PHE A 9 10.86 -0.65 -10.24
C PHE A 9 11.09 0.79 -9.78
N ARG A 10 11.88 1.51 -10.56
CA ARG A 10 12.31 2.83 -10.18
C ARG A 10 11.32 3.88 -10.63
N SER A 11 11.09 4.86 -9.81
CA SER A 11 10.24 5.98 -10.17
C SER A 11 10.87 7.22 -9.53
N GLY A 12 11.45 8.07 -10.35
CA GLY A 12 12.16 9.23 -9.83
C GLY A 12 13.33 8.81 -8.96
N THR A 13 13.37 9.25 -7.73
CA THR A 13 14.46 8.90 -6.84
C THR A 13 14.09 7.73 -5.94
N GLY A 14 12.92 7.18 -6.08
CA GLY A 14 12.47 6.11 -5.21
C GLY A 14 12.22 4.83 -5.93
N LEU A 15 11.83 3.82 -5.17
CA LEU A 15 11.43 2.54 -5.72
C LEU A 15 9.97 2.34 -5.42
N VAL A 16 9.26 1.73 -6.35
CA VAL A 16 7.83 1.49 -6.19
C VAL A 16 7.51 0.07 -6.55
N LEU A 17 6.37 -0.40 -6.07
CA LEU A 17 5.87 -1.69 -6.48
C LEU A 17 4.37 -1.57 -6.69
N MET A 18 3.84 -2.48 -7.50
CA MET A 18 2.41 -2.47 -7.78
C MET A 18 1.67 -3.21 -6.69
N ILE A 19 0.58 -2.63 -6.23
CA ILE A 19 -0.25 -3.25 -5.23
C ILE A 19 -1.28 -4.10 -5.96
N PRO A 20 -1.56 -5.32 -5.49
CA PRO A 20 -2.52 -6.19 -6.16
C PRO A 20 -3.88 -5.53 -6.30
N LYS A 21 -4.47 -5.63 -7.48
CA LYS A 21 -5.73 -4.97 -7.74
C LYS A 21 -6.86 -5.50 -6.89
N ASP A 22 -6.86 -6.78 -6.61
CA ASP A 22 -7.93 -7.35 -5.80
C ASP A 22 -7.87 -6.82 -4.37
N TRP A 23 -6.66 -6.59 -3.85
CA TRP A 23 -6.53 -6.01 -2.52
C TRP A 23 -6.99 -4.56 -2.51
N VAL A 24 -6.58 -3.79 -3.53
CA VAL A 24 -6.96 -2.39 -3.64
C VAL A 24 -8.48 -2.27 -3.74
N ARG A 25 -9.10 -3.12 -4.54
CA ARG A 25 -10.53 -3.08 -4.72
C ARG A 25 -11.27 -3.50 -3.45
N GLY A 26 -10.79 -4.52 -2.79
CA GLY A 26 -11.42 -4.98 -1.57
C GLY A 26 -11.33 -3.98 -0.44
N MET A 27 -10.25 -3.20 -0.40
CA MET A 27 -10.08 -2.19 0.63
C MET A 27 -10.60 -0.82 0.20
N GLU A 28 -11.11 -0.72 -1.04
CA GLU A 28 -11.65 0.52 -1.56
C GLU A 28 -10.63 1.64 -1.52
N ILE A 29 -9.48 1.39 -2.06
CA ILE A 29 -8.38 2.34 -2.05
C ILE A 29 -8.30 3.01 -3.41
N SER A 30 -8.08 4.30 -3.42
CA SER A 30 -7.97 5.08 -4.64
C SER A 30 -6.67 5.87 -4.65
N ALA A 31 -6.30 6.34 -5.82
CA ALA A 31 -5.11 7.15 -5.94
C ALA A 31 -5.27 8.37 -5.05
N GLY A 32 -4.23 8.70 -4.33
CA GLY A 32 -4.26 9.82 -3.41
C GLY A 32 -4.57 9.42 -1.98
N ASP A 33 -5.09 8.21 -1.78
CA ASP A 33 -5.36 7.74 -0.45
C ASP A 33 -4.06 7.47 0.28
N LYS A 34 -4.11 7.50 1.58
CA LYS A 34 -2.95 7.22 2.42
C LYS A 34 -3.07 5.84 3.02
N LEU A 35 -1.96 5.19 3.16
CA LEU A 35 -1.90 3.89 3.81
C LEU A 35 -0.89 3.95 4.94
N GLU A 36 -1.12 3.16 5.95
CA GLU A 36 -0.16 3.02 7.03
C GLU A 36 0.82 1.93 6.65
N LEU A 37 2.09 2.23 6.77
CA LEU A 37 3.13 1.26 6.47
C LEU A 37 3.87 0.93 7.75
N PHE A 38 4.08 -0.36 7.97
CA PHE A 38 4.85 -0.85 9.09
C PHE A 38 6.03 -1.63 8.52
N TYR A 39 7.22 -1.35 8.97
CA TYR A 39 8.37 -2.01 8.38
C TYR A 39 9.49 -2.23 9.40
N ASP A 40 10.13 -3.36 9.26
CA ASP A 40 11.36 -3.65 9.96
C ASP A 40 12.04 -4.67 9.06
N GLY A 41 11.96 -5.90 9.23
CA GLY A 41 12.45 -6.88 8.26
C GLY A 41 11.44 -7.18 7.19
N GLU A 42 10.20 -6.75 7.39
CA GLU A 42 9.13 -6.95 6.45
C GLU A 42 8.42 -5.65 6.23
N LEU A 43 7.71 -5.55 5.15
CA LEU A 43 6.91 -4.38 4.86
C LEU A 43 5.45 -4.78 4.88
N ARG A 44 4.66 -4.06 5.65
CA ARG A 44 3.22 -4.31 5.75
C ARG A 44 2.48 -3.02 5.49
N ALA A 45 1.36 -3.11 4.83
CA ALA A 45 0.53 -1.95 4.55
C ALA A 45 -0.89 -2.24 4.95
N ARG A 46 -1.56 -1.23 5.45
CA ARG A 46 -2.98 -1.38 5.75
C ARG A 46 -3.67 -0.04 5.64
N LYS A 47 -4.97 -0.08 5.53
CA LYS A 47 -5.75 1.13 5.49
C LYS A 47 -5.80 1.72 6.89
N PRO A 48 -5.64 3.03 7.04
CA PRO A 48 -5.68 3.63 8.38
C PRO A 48 -7.01 3.34 9.06
N LEU A 49 -6.95 3.11 10.35
CA LEU A 49 -8.16 2.83 11.10
C LEU A 49 -9.06 4.03 11.15
N LYS A 50 -8.52 5.23 11.21
CA LYS A 50 -9.31 6.43 11.23
C LYS A 50 -8.98 7.28 10.05
N PRO A 51 -9.96 7.89 9.44
CA PRO A 51 -9.66 8.85 8.40
C PRO A 51 -8.92 10.00 9.02
N GLU A 52 -8.22 10.63 8.32
CA GLU A 52 -7.47 11.70 8.84
C GLU A 52 -8.21 12.74 9.26
N GLU A 53 -8.57 13.11 9.67
CA GLU A 53 -9.38 13.90 9.82
C GLU A 53 -9.15 14.75 10.58
N SER A 54 -9.14 14.54 10.58
CA SER A 54 -8.99 15.06 11.01
C SER A 54 -8.55 15.66 11.49
N GLU A 55 -8.41 15.84 11.56
CA GLU A 55 -8.09 16.31 11.78
C GLU A 55 -7.89 16.71 11.75
#